data_c63a82cbc8e80d9588cd842e54685b93
#
_entry.id   c63a82cbc8e80d9588cd842e54685b93
#
_cell.length_a   1.000
_cell.length_b   1.000
_cell.length_c   1.000
_cell.angle_alpha   90.00
_cell.angle_beta   90.00
_cell.angle_gamma   90.00
#
_symmetry.space_group_name_H-M   'P 1'
#
loop_
_entity.id
_entity.type
_entity.pdbx_description
1 polymer ?
#
loop_
_entity_poly.entity_id
_entity_poly.type
_entity_poly.pdbx_seq_one_letter_code
_entity_poly.pdbx_strand_id
1 'polypeptide(L)'
;MSLITDAIFVKALRSNAELISQLPAGDVYNTAIALPEEEADNAPVPYIIISFDGLQNSDMTKDDDFEAESDSVQIGVTVCAETRPKLGELAMAVRRTIREYFREHQGDDSDEDYQLIPEDMTLQAGGVQYDSLKPCYWQQLTYQCDTNID
;
A
#
# COMPACT_ATOMS: atom_id res chain seq x y z
N MET A 1 -14.54 -2.63 -7.21
CA MET A 1 -13.67 -1.80 -6.36
C MET A 1 -12.24 -2.31 -6.25
N SER A 2 -11.99 -3.54 -6.61
CA SER A 2 -10.64 -4.12 -6.52
C SER A 2 -9.57 -3.34 -7.27
N LEU A 3 -9.90 -2.78 -8.42
CA LEU A 3 -8.95 -2.05 -9.27
C LEU A 3 -8.53 -0.69 -8.70
N ILE A 4 -9.18 -0.22 -7.65
CA ILE A 4 -8.82 1.04 -7.00
C ILE A 4 -8.29 0.84 -5.57
N THR A 5 -7.89 -0.40 -5.25
CA THR A 5 -7.39 -0.73 -3.91
C THR A 5 -6.18 0.11 -3.53
N ASP A 6 -5.31 0.44 -4.47
CA ASP A 6 -4.17 1.30 -4.23
C ASP A 6 -4.58 2.68 -3.70
N ALA A 7 -5.69 3.23 -4.19
CA ALA A 7 -6.21 4.51 -3.71
C ALA A 7 -6.64 4.44 -2.23
N ILE A 8 -7.15 3.29 -1.80
CA ILE A 8 -7.53 3.07 -0.40
C ILE A 8 -6.28 3.11 0.49
N PHE A 9 -5.17 2.52 0.04
CA PHE A 9 -3.91 2.56 0.77
C PHE A 9 -3.35 3.99 0.85
N VAL A 10 -3.45 4.76 -0.22
CA VAL A 10 -3.07 6.19 -0.21
C VAL A 10 -3.89 6.93 0.84
N LYS A 11 -5.20 6.72 0.84
CA LYS A 11 -6.12 7.35 1.79
C LYS A 11 -5.77 6.95 3.23
N ALA A 12 -5.45 5.68 3.45
CA ALA A 12 -5.07 5.19 4.76
C ALA A 12 -3.82 5.90 5.29
N LEU A 13 -2.79 6.04 4.47
CA LEU A 13 -1.55 6.70 4.89
C LEU A 13 -1.75 8.20 5.09
N ARG A 14 -2.56 8.84 4.26
CA ARG A 14 -2.88 10.27 4.41
C ARG A 14 -3.65 10.57 5.68
N SER A 15 -4.34 9.60 6.24
CA SER A 15 -5.09 9.79 7.48
C SER A 15 -4.18 10.04 8.70
N ASN A 16 -2.90 9.68 8.61
CA ASN A 16 -1.94 9.90 9.67
C ASN A 16 -1.09 11.14 9.36
N ALA A 17 -1.51 12.29 9.89
CA ALA A 17 -0.84 13.55 9.63
C ALA A 17 0.61 13.56 10.13
N GLU A 18 0.89 12.87 11.23
CA GLU A 18 2.24 12.78 11.77
C GLU A 18 3.18 12.04 10.80
N LEU A 19 2.71 10.95 10.20
CA LEU A 19 3.47 10.23 9.20
C LEU A 19 3.75 11.11 7.98
N ILE A 20 2.73 11.76 7.46
CA ILE A 20 2.86 12.64 6.29
C ILE A 20 3.81 13.80 6.56
N SER A 21 3.81 14.34 7.79
CA SER A 21 4.68 15.44 8.14
C SER A 21 6.17 15.08 8.10
N GLN A 22 6.51 13.80 8.18
CA GLN A 22 7.89 13.32 8.08
C GLN A 22 8.38 13.24 6.64
N LEU A 23 7.48 13.34 5.66
CA LEU A 23 7.82 13.21 4.25
C LEU A 23 8.08 14.58 3.64
N PRO A 24 9.28 14.85 3.09
CA PRO A 24 9.59 16.16 2.49
C PRO A 24 8.65 16.58 1.39
N ALA A 25 8.10 15.62 0.63
CA ALA A 25 7.15 15.90 -0.42
C ALA A 25 5.76 16.28 0.12
N GLY A 26 5.48 16.05 1.40
CA GLY A 26 4.18 16.33 2.01
C GLY A 26 3.08 15.36 1.64
N ASP A 27 3.41 14.25 0.99
CA ASP A 27 2.44 13.24 0.58
C ASP A 27 3.16 11.95 0.18
N VAL A 28 2.38 10.88 -0.02
CA VAL A 28 2.87 9.63 -0.59
C VAL A 28 2.71 9.69 -2.10
N TYR A 29 3.53 8.91 -2.81
CA TYR A 29 3.43 8.78 -4.25
C TYR A 29 2.60 7.57 -4.62
N ASN A 30 1.91 7.64 -5.75
CA ASN A 30 1.16 6.51 -6.30
C ASN A 30 1.56 6.32 -7.77
N THR A 31 2.13 5.17 -8.09
CA THR A 31 2.63 4.91 -9.45
C THR A 31 1.53 4.88 -10.50
N ALA A 32 0.28 4.59 -10.09
CA ALA A 32 -0.85 4.58 -11.02
C ALA A 32 -1.17 5.97 -11.56
N ILE A 33 -0.75 7.03 -10.88
CA ILE A 33 -0.96 8.42 -11.30
C ILE A 33 0.30 8.96 -11.99
N ALA A 34 1.01 8.07 -12.68
CA ALA A 34 2.19 8.43 -13.47
C ALA A 34 3.20 9.31 -12.74
N LEU A 35 4.04 8.67 -11.95
CA LEU A 35 5.27 9.31 -11.53
C LEU A 35 6.20 9.26 -12.74
N PRO A 36 6.48 10.36 -13.45
CA PRO A 36 7.49 10.31 -14.49
C PRO A 36 8.80 9.82 -13.89
N GLU A 37 9.57 9.03 -14.65
CA GLU A 37 10.86 8.52 -14.17
C GLU A 37 11.72 9.64 -13.57
N GLU A 38 11.68 10.82 -14.17
CA GLU A 38 12.43 11.98 -13.68
C GLU A 38 12.02 12.39 -12.27
N GLU A 39 10.73 12.33 -11.93
CA GLU A 39 10.26 12.68 -10.59
C GLU A 39 10.59 11.60 -9.59
N ALA A 40 10.54 10.32 -9.99
CA ALA A 40 10.93 9.22 -9.12
C ALA A 40 12.41 9.30 -8.75
N ASP A 41 13.28 9.64 -9.72
CA ASP A 41 14.71 9.76 -9.49
C ASP A 41 15.06 10.96 -8.61
N ASN A 42 14.21 11.99 -8.61
CA ASN A 42 14.43 13.22 -7.87
C ASN A 42 13.57 13.33 -6.61
N ALA A 43 12.84 12.27 -6.26
CA ALA A 43 12.00 12.31 -5.06
C ALA A 43 12.85 12.55 -3.81
N PRO A 44 12.49 13.54 -2.98
CA PRO A 44 13.25 13.79 -1.74
C PRO A 44 13.07 12.65 -0.75
N VAL A 45 14.17 12.22 -0.15
CA VAL A 45 14.19 11.16 0.85
C VAL A 45 13.92 11.77 2.23
N PRO A 46 13.09 11.17 3.10
CA PRO A 46 12.36 9.90 2.93
C PRO A 46 11.11 10.03 2.06
N TYR A 47 10.74 8.92 1.42
CA TYR A 47 9.51 8.90 0.62
C TYR A 47 8.83 7.53 0.73
N ILE A 48 7.55 7.51 0.37
CA ILE A 48 6.73 6.30 0.32
C ILE A 48 6.05 6.26 -1.04
N ILE A 49 6.17 5.11 -1.73
CA ILE A 49 5.52 4.90 -3.03
C ILE A 49 4.54 3.74 -2.91
N ILE A 50 3.31 3.96 -3.35
CA ILE A 50 2.28 2.93 -3.40
C ILE A 50 2.10 2.50 -4.85
N SER A 51 2.11 1.19 -5.09
CA SER A 51 1.93 0.62 -6.42
C SER A 51 0.87 -0.46 -6.41
N PHE A 52 0.12 -0.55 -7.50
CA PHE A 52 -0.82 -1.64 -7.74
C PHE A 52 -0.05 -2.74 -8.46
N ASP A 53 0.31 -3.81 -7.76
CA ASP A 53 1.23 -4.82 -8.28
C ASP A 53 0.52 -5.98 -8.98
N GLY A 54 -0.76 -6.18 -8.76
CA GLY A 54 -1.48 -7.23 -9.46
C GLY A 54 -2.85 -7.55 -8.88
N LEU A 55 -3.62 -8.27 -9.66
CA LEU A 55 -4.95 -8.73 -9.30
C LEU A 55 -5.12 -10.15 -9.79
N GLN A 56 -5.64 -11.02 -8.94
CA GLN A 56 -5.97 -12.38 -9.30
C GLN A 56 -7.43 -12.66 -8.91
N ASN A 57 -8.20 -13.12 -9.87
CA ASN A 57 -9.61 -13.43 -9.66
C ASN A 57 -9.77 -14.92 -9.38
N SER A 58 -10.62 -15.27 -8.45
CA SER A 58 -10.82 -16.65 -8.00
C SER A 58 -11.99 -17.35 -8.69
N ASP A 59 -12.57 -16.78 -9.74
CA ASP A 59 -13.71 -17.38 -10.44
C ASP A 59 -13.38 -18.70 -11.11
N MET A 60 -12.11 -19.00 -11.27
CA MET A 60 -11.64 -20.24 -11.91
C MET A 60 -11.87 -21.47 -11.05
N THR A 61 -12.24 -21.29 -9.81
CA THR A 61 -12.29 -22.42 -8.88
C THR A 61 -13.66 -23.02 -8.70
N LYS A 62 -14.58 -22.71 -9.53
CA LYS A 62 -15.60 -23.07 -9.42
C LYS A 62 -16.73 -23.65 -9.29
N ASP A 63 -17.28 -23.40 -8.63
CA ASP A 63 -18.63 -23.82 -8.51
C ASP A 63 -19.52 -22.83 -9.24
N ASP A 64 -20.70 -23.22 -9.57
CA ASP A 64 -21.63 -22.36 -10.28
C ASP A 64 -22.15 -21.20 -9.44
N ASP A 65 -21.60 -21.03 -8.25
CA ASP A 65 -22.04 -19.97 -7.33
C ASP A 65 -21.15 -18.73 -7.50
N PHE A 66 -21.59 -17.84 -8.37
CA PHE A 66 -20.86 -16.60 -8.65
C PHE A 66 -20.86 -15.61 -7.47
N GLU A 67 -21.67 -15.84 -6.46
CA GLU A 67 -21.72 -14.99 -5.28
C GLU A 67 -20.46 -15.14 -4.42
N ALA A 68 -19.71 -16.22 -4.61
CA ALA A 68 -18.49 -16.47 -3.86
C ALA A 68 -17.23 -15.93 -4.52
N GLU A 69 -17.36 -15.27 -5.67
CA GLU A 69 -16.19 -14.72 -6.36
C GLU A 69 -15.52 -13.61 -5.56
N SER A 70 -14.21 -13.64 -5.51
CA SER A 70 -13.42 -12.59 -4.89
C SER A 70 -12.17 -12.34 -5.71
N ASP A 71 -11.66 -11.12 -5.61
CA ASP A 71 -10.37 -10.74 -6.16
C ASP A 71 -9.32 -10.76 -5.08
N SER A 72 -8.13 -11.24 -5.42
CA SER A 72 -6.94 -11.09 -4.60
C SER A 72 -6.06 -10.02 -5.23
N VAL A 73 -5.79 -8.95 -4.49
CA VAL A 73 -5.08 -7.77 -4.98
C VAL A 73 -3.76 -7.66 -4.26
N GLN A 74 -2.69 -7.37 -5.00
CA GLN A 74 -1.38 -7.10 -4.42
C GLN A 74 -1.06 -5.62 -4.53
N ILE A 75 -0.78 -5.01 -3.38
CA ILE A 75 -0.38 -3.61 -3.27
C ILE A 75 1.02 -3.55 -2.70
N GLY A 76 1.92 -2.88 -3.42
CA GLY A 76 3.27 -2.63 -2.94
C GLY A 76 3.37 -1.28 -2.27
N VAL A 77 4.01 -1.24 -1.10
CA VAL A 77 4.33 0.00 -0.42
C VAL A 77 5.84 0.04 -0.26
N THR A 78 6.50 0.89 -1.04
CA THR A 78 7.96 1.05 -0.98
C THR A 78 8.29 2.22 -0.07
N VAL A 79 9.07 1.93 0.96
CA VAL A 79 9.52 2.93 1.93
C VAL A 79 11.01 3.17 1.71
N CYS A 80 11.41 4.43 1.64
CA CYS A 80 12.81 4.80 1.47
C CYS A 80 13.22 5.83 2.52
N ALA A 81 14.41 5.65 3.09
CA ALA A 81 14.94 6.57 4.09
C ALA A 81 16.45 6.68 3.98
N GLU A 82 17.02 7.75 4.52
CA GLU A 82 18.45 8.06 4.45
C GLU A 82 19.30 7.10 5.26
N THR A 83 18.77 6.61 6.38
CA THR A 83 19.49 5.70 7.27
C THR A 83 18.62 4.48 7.54
N ARG A 84 19.29 3.39 7.89
CA ARG A 84 18.57 2.14 8.18
C ARG A 84 17.67 2.24 9.41
N PRO A 85 18.08 2.87 10.53
CA PRO A 85 17.17 3.08 11.66
C PRO A 85 15.94 3.88 11.28
N LYS A 86 16.09 4.93 10.48
CA LYS A 86 14.97 5.75 10.03
C LYS A 86 14.05 4.95 9.13
N LEU A 87 14.60 4.11 8.26
CA LEU A 87 13.81 3.20 7.43
C LEU A 87 12.93 2.29 8.30
N GLY A 88 13.52 1.69 9.33
CA GLY A 88 12.78 0.82 10.25
C GLY A 88 11.63 1.55 10.95
N GLU A 89 11.90 2.75 11.45
CA GLU A 89 10.87 3.56 12.11
C GLU A 89 9.71 3.90 11.14
N LEU A 90 10.08 4.29 9.92
CA LEU A 90 9.08 4.68 8.91
C LEU A 90 8.27 3.47 8.46
N ALA A 91 8.91 2.33 8.21
CA ALA A 91 8.22 1.11 7.82
C ALA A 91 7.26 0.64 8.92
N MET A 92 7.65 0.73 10.19
CA MET A 92 6.77 0.38 11.29
C MET A 92 5.58 1.33 11.39
N ALA A 93 5.81 2.62 11.18
CA ALA A 93 4.74 3.61 11.19
C ALA A 93 3.74 3.35 10.06
N VAL A 94 4.23 3.00 8.86
CA VAL A 94 3.38 2.64 7.73
C VAL A 94 2.51 1.42 8.06
N ARG A 95 3.13 0.37 8.58
CA ARG A 95 2.41 -0.85 8.92
C ARG A 95 1.34 -0.60 9.97
N ARG A 96 1.67 0.16 10.99
CA ARG A 96 0.72 0.50 12.06
C ARG A 96 -0.44 1.33 11.51
N THR A 97 -0.14 2.33 10.70
CA THR A 97 -1.16 3.22 10.13
C THR A 97 -2.15 2.45 9.26
N ILE A 98 -1.65 1.58 8.39
CA ILE A 98 -2.51 0.78 7.51
C ILE A 98 -3.39 -0.16 8.35
N ARG A 99 -2.81 -0.84 9.32
CA ARG A 99 -3.56 -1.77 10.17
C ARG A 99 -4.65 -1.07 10.96
N GLU A 100 -4.33 0.07 11.56
CA GLU A 100 -5.31 0.82 12.35
C GLU A 100 -6.42 1.40 11.48
N TYR A 101 -6.07 1.90 10.30
CA TYR A 101 -7.06 2.45 9.39
C TYR A 101 -8.09 1.41 8.97
N PHE A 102 -7.65 0.24 8.53
CA PHE A 102 -8.59 -0.80 8.11
C PHE A 102 -9.37 -1.38 9.28
N ARG A 103 -8.78 -1.42 10.47
CA ARG A 103 -9.50 -1.87 11.66
C ARG A 103 -10.63 -0.90 12.03
N GLU A 104 -10.37 0.39 11.96
CA GLU A 104 -11.37 1.41 12.28
C GLU A 104 -12.52 1.46 11.27
N HIS A 105 -12.24 1.09 10.02
CA HIS A 105 -13.25 1.13 8.96
C HIS A 105 -13.85 -0.25 8.66
N GLN A 106 -13.56 -1.23 9.48
CA GLN A 106 -14.12 -2.57 9.32
C GLN A 106 -15.63 -2.54 9.55
N GLY A 107 -16.37 -3.06 8.56
CA GLY A 107 -17.82 -3.10 8.65
C GLY A 107 -18.54 -1.81 8.27
N ASP A 108 -17.81 -0.85 7.71
CA ASP A 108 -18.42 0.40 7.22
C ASP A 108 -19.01 0.16 5.83
N ASP A 109 -20.24 -0.31 5.79
CA ASP A 109 -20.92 -0.64 4.54
C ASP A 109 -21.43 0.59 3.77
N SER A 110 -21.33 1.77 4.38
CA SER A 110 -21.82 2.99 3.75
C SER A 110 -20.85 3.58 2.74
N ASP A 111 -19.59 3.14 2.74
CA ASP A 111 -18.57 3.65 1.85
C ASP A 111 -18.10 2.52 0.94
N GLU A 112 -18.34 2.68 -0.38
CA GLU A 112 -17.94 1.68 -1.37
C GLU A 112 -16.43 1.46 -1.43
N ASP A 113 -15.63 2.39 -0.91
CA ASP A 113 -14.18 2.27 -0.87
C ASP A 113 -13.70 1.22 0.15
N TYR A 114 -14.56 0.76 1.07
CA TYR A 114 -14.17 -0.13 2.14
C TYR A 114 -14.64 -1.57 1.93
N GLN A 115 -14.44 -2.09 0.74
CA GLN A 115 -14.77 -3.47 0.43
C GLN A 115 -13.63 -4.44 0.71
N LEU A 116 -12.54 -3.96 1.28
CA LEU A 116 -11.45 -4.81 1.75
C LEU A 116 -11.86 -5.56 2.99
N ILE A 117 -11.46 -6.81 3.07
CA ILE A 117 -11.68 -7.65 4.25
C ILE A 117 -10.38 -7.66 5.05
N PRO A 118 -10.25 -6.83 6.10
CA PRO A 118 -8.95 -6.66 6.79
C PRO A 118 -8.37 -7.93 7.39
N GLU A 119 -9.22 -8.86 7.82
CA GLU A 119 -8.76 -10.13 8.39
C GLU A 119 -8.12 -11.03 7.35
N ASP A 120 -8.42 -10.82 6.07
CA ASP A 120 -7.83 -11.59 4.98
C ASP A 120 -6.63 -10.88 4.34
N MET A 121 -6.22 -9.78 4.93
CA MET A 121 -5.07 -9.04 4.44
C MET A 121 -3.79 -9.61 5.03
N THR A 122 -2.85 -9.97 4.15
CA THR A 122 -1.54 -10.47 4.56
C THR A 122 -0.45 -9.50 4.15
N LEU A 123 0.63 -9.49 4.91
CA LEU A 123 1.78 -8.64 4.65
C LEU A 123 3.02 -9.49 4.49
N GLN A 124 3.77 -9.24 3.42
CA GLN A 124 5.10 -9.80 3.24
C GLN A 124 6.08 -8.65 3.10
N ALA A 125 7.05 -8.57 4.01
CA ALA A 125 8.10 -7.56 3.94
C ALA A 125 9.30 -8.12 3.20
N GLY A 126 9.78 -7.39 2.20
CA GLY A 126 11.00 -7.73 1.49
C GLY A 126 12.23 -7.39 2.32
N GLY A 127 13.40 -7.78 1.82
CA GLY A 127 14.65 -7.41 2.46
C GLY A 127 14.97 -5.93 2.28
N VAL A 128 15.78 -5.41 3.19
CA VAL A 128 16.26 -4.03 3.09
C VAL A 128 17.32 -3.96 2.00
N GLN A 129 17.15 -3.01 1.08
CA GLN A 129 18.06 -2.78 -0.04
C GLN A 129 18.74 -1.42 0.12
N TYR A 130 19.91 -1.30 -0.48
CA TYR A 130 20.63 -0.03 -0.51
C TYR A 130 20.86 0.39 -1.95
N ASP A 131 20.50 1.65 -2.25
CA ASP A 131 20.73 2.23 -3.58
C ASP A 131 21.97 3.12 -3.53
N SER A 132 23.06 2.69 -4.18
CA SER A 132 24.32 3.41 -4.18
C SER A 132 24.31 4.65 -5.10
N LEU A 133 23.45 4.67 -6.09
CA LEU A 133 23.35 5.82 -7.00
C LEU A 133 22.64 6.99 -6.35
N LYS A 134 21.64 6.70 -5.52
CA LYS A 134 20.97 7.67 -4.69
C LYS A 134 21.07 7.14 -3.26
N PRO A 135 22.05 7.61 -2.45
CA PRO A 135 22.33 6.98 -1.16
C PRO A 135 21.11 6.94 -0.26
N CYS A 136 20.42 5.82 -0.26
CA CYS A 136 19.26 5.59 0.58
C CYS A 136 19.01 4.10 0.76
N TYR A 137 18.32 3.78 1.84
CA TYR A 137 17.83 2.41 2.09
C TYR A 137 16.37 2.34 1.73
N TRP A 138 15.94 1.24 1.12
CA TRP A 138 14.54 1.05 0.80
C TRP A 138 14.10 -0.38 1.09
N GLN A 139 12.81 -0.52 1.32
CA GLN A 139 12.18 -1.80 1.60
C GLN A 139 10.78 -1.79 1.01
N GLN A 140 10.39 -2.88 0.39
CA GLN A 140 9.06 -3.04 -0.15
C GLN A 140 8.20 -3.89 0.78
N LEU A 141 7.05 -3.36 1.15
CA LEU A 141 6.01 -4.08 1.88
C LEU A 141 4.94 -4.48 0.88
N THR A 142 4.67 -5.78 0.77
CA THR A 142 3.65 -6.27 -0.16
C THR A 142 2.45 -6.72 0.63
N TYR A 143 1.31 -6.06 0.38
CA TYR A 143 0.03 -6.42 0.97
C TYR A 143 -0.79 -7.20 -0.03
N GLN A 144 -1.32 -8.32 0.41
CA GLN A 144 -2.27 -9.10 -0.37
C GLN A 144 -3.62 -9.01 0.32
N CYS A 145 -4.62 -8.55 -0.42
CA CYS A 145 -5.95 -8.27 0.10
C CYS A 145 -6.99 -8.99 -0.71
N ASP A 146 -7.92 -9.64 -0.04
CA ASP A 146 -9.09 -10.21 -0.70
C ASP A 146 -10.20 -9.16 -0.70
N THR A 147 -10.76 -8.91 -1.86
CA THR A 147 -11.81 -7.92 -2.04
C THR A 147 -13.02 -8.57 -2.68
N ASN A 148 -14.19 -8.04 -2.38
CA ASN A 148 -15.42 -8.49 -3.04
C ASN A 148 -15.52 -7.88 -4.43
N ILE A 149 -16.06 -8.67 -5.37
CA ILE A 149 -16.35 -8.20 -6.72
C ILE A 149 -17.76 -7.64 -6.74
N ASP A 150 -17.88 -6.41 -7.16
CA ASP A 150 -19.19 -5.79 -7.37
C ASP A 150 -19.32 -5.28 -8.78
#